data_958b12d13f00d7b520ecf34b6d6796b5
#
_entry.id   958b12d13f00d7b520ecf34b6d6796b5
#
_cell.length_a   1.000
_cell.length_b   1.000
_cell.length_c   1.000
_cell.angle_alpha   90.00
_cell.angle_beta   90.00
_cell.angle_gamma   90.00
#
_symmetry.space_group_name_H-M   'P 1'
#
loop_
_entity.id
_entity.type
_entity.pdbx_description
1 polymer ?
#
loop_
_entity_poly.entity_id
_entity_poly.type
_entity_poly.pdbx_seq_one_letter_code
_entity_poly.pdbx_strand_id
1 'polypeptide(L)'
;YKGQVQEWFASAQTPAKGKNSQVALAVEHLDFSYDAKHPILQDIDFSVNKGEMISIVGKNGAGKTTLSSLICGFLQPDKGRILLDGQDIAPLSIKERGEKIGIVMQNPNQMISKAMIYDEVALGLAVRGVSEDEIKERVYETLKICGLYPFRNWPISALSFGQKKRVTIASILVMNPQIMILDEPTAGQDYRHYTEIMEFLKRVNEEFGTTIIM
;
A
#
# COMPACT_ATOMS: atom_id res chain seq x y z
N TYR A 1 8.68 26.52 3.79
CA TYR A 1 8.47 25.12 3.36
C TYR A 1 8.92 24.09 4.41
N LYS A 2 10.13 24.24 5.03
CA LYS A 2 10.59 23.29 6.07
C LYS A 2 9.68 23.26 7.32
N GLY A 3 9.12 24.40 7.73
CA GLY A 3 8.23 24.48 8.89
C GLY A 3 6.90 23.75 8.69
N GLN A 4 6.27 23.92 7.51
CA GLN A 4 5.00 23.27 7.19
C GLN A 4 5.11 21.74 7.08
N VAL A 5 6.24 21.23 6.57
CA VAL A 5 6.51 19.78 6.53
C VAL A 5 6.69 19.23 7.95
N GLN A 6 7.38 19.96 8.83
CA GLN A 6 7.55 19.55 10.24
C GLN A 6 6.22 19.58 11.02
N GLU A 7 5.38 20.60 10.81
CA GLU A 7 4.04 20.66 11.41
C GLU A 7 3.14 19.54 10.92
N TRP A 8 3.21 19.19 9.62
CA TRP A 8 2.46 18.08 9.06
C TRP A 8 2.93 16.74 9.63
N PHE A 9 4.25 16.48 9.70
CA PHE A 9 4.80 15.29 10.36
C PHE A 9 4.41 15.21 11.85
N ALA A 10 4.41 16.33 12.56
CA ALA A 10 3.98 16.36 13.95
C ALA A 10 2.48 16.05 14.10
N SER A 11 1.64 16.53 13.18
CA SER A 11 0.19 16.22 13.19
C SER A 11 -0.12 14.79 12.77
N ALA A 12 0.69 14.20 11.87
CA ALA A 12 0.57 12.81 11.44
C ALA A 12 1.05 11.81 12.48
N GLN A 13 1.91 12.23 13.40
CA GLN A 13 2.40 11.41 14.53
C GLN A 13 1.42 11.34 15.72
N THR A 14 0.30 12.05 15.67
CA THR A 14 -0.72 11.90 16.72
C THR A 14 -1.59 10.70 16.37
N PRO A 15 -1.41 9.51 17.00
CA PRO A 15 -2.32 8.40 16.78
C PRO A 15 -3.70 8.86 17.22
N ALA A 16 -4.72 8.63 16.40
CA ALA A 16 -6.10 8.85 16.77
C ALA A 16 -6.37 8.08 18.07
N LYS A 17 -6.42 8.79 19.20
CA LYS A 17 -6.70 8.22 20.52
C LYS A 17 -8.03 7.47 20.44
N GLY A 18 -7.97 6.14 20.48
CA GLY A 18 -9.16 5.33 20.73
C GLY A 18 -9.47 4.20 19.76
N LYS A 19 -8.64 3.88 18.77
CA LYS A 19 -8.85 2.68 17.94
C LYS A 19 -7.92 1.56 18.39
N ASN A 20 -8.54 0.46 18.85
CA ASN A 20 -8.01 -0.88 19.10
C ASN A 20 -6.48 -1.02 18.98
N SER A 21 -5.82 -1.27 20.11
CA SER A 21 -4.40 -1.63 20.23
C SER A 21 -4.09 -3.04 19.66
N GLN A 22 -4.84 -3.47 18.63
CA GLN A 22 -4.62 -4.77 18.01
C GLN A 22 -3.58 -4.64 16.91
N VAL A 23 -2.48 -5.37 17.04
CA VAL A 23 -1.41 -5.42 16.05
C VAL A 23 -1.92 -6.08 14.77
N ALA A 24 -1.81 -5.38 13.63
CA ALA A 24 -2.13 -5.89 12.31
C ALA A 24 -0.94 -6.64 11.70
N LEU A 25 0.26 -6.05 11.81
CA LEU A 25 1.50 -6.63 11.30
C LEU A 25 2.58 -6.52 12.37
N ALA A 26 3.34 -7.59 12.58
CA ALA A 26 4.58 -7.56 13.34
C ALA A 26 5.70 -8.19 12.52
N VAL A 27 6.88 -7.61 12.59
CA VAL A 27 8.14 -8.12 12.04
C VAL A 27 9.06 -8.32 13.21
N GLU A 28 9.59 -9.52 13.39
CA GLU A 28 10.39 -9.91 14.56
C GLU A 28 11.71 -10.52 14.14
N HIS A 29 12.83 -9.90 14.57
CA HIS A 29 14.19 -10.34 14.36
C HIS A 29 14.53 -10.68 12.90
N LEU A 30 14.03 -9.88 11.94
CA LEU A 30 14.09 -10.18 10.52
C LEU A 30 15.48 -9.89 9.94
N ASP A 31 16.14 -10.93 9.43
CA ASP A 31 17.38 -10.84 8.67
C ASP A 31 17.13 -11.22 7.20
N PHE A 32 17.79 -10.53 6.28
CA PHE A 32 17.78 -10.88 4.87
C PHE A 32 19.02 -10.40 4.13
N SER A 33 19.54 -11.26 3.25
CA SER A 33 20.64 -10.98 2.32
C SER A 33 20.35 -11.55 0.94
N TYR A 34 20.71 -10.83 -0.12
CA TYR A 34 20.69 -11.40 -1.47
C TYR A 34 21.88 -12.34 -1.71
N ASP A 35 22.97 -12.13 -0.99
CA ASP A 35 24.15 -13.00 -0.96
C ASP A 35 24.74 -13.04 0.46
N ALA A 36 25.55 -14.04 0.74
CA ALA A 36 26.12 -14.25 2.08
C ALA A 36 27.09 -13.14 2.57
N LYS A 37 27.50 -12.21 1.69
CA LYS A 37 28.49 -11.17 2.01
C LYS A 37 27.89 -9.80 2.26
N HIS A 38 26.65 -9.57 1.79
CA HIS A 38 26.04 -8.25 1.82
C HIS A 38 24.67 -8.30 2.47
N PRO A 39 24.59 -8.27 3.81
CA PRO A 39 23.30 -8.21 4.51
C PRO A 39 22.59 -6.91 4.18
N ILE A 40 21.29 -7.02 3.85
CA ILE A 40 20.41 -5.88 3.51
C ILE A 40 19.58 -5.48 4.70
N LEU A 41 19.00 -6.46 5.40
CA LEU A 41 18.21 -6.25 6.61
C LEU A 41 18.86 -7.06 7.74
N GLN A 42 19.00 -6.45 8.91
CA GLN A 42 19.62 -7.07 10.08
C GLN A 42 18.79 -6.73 11.32
N ASP A 43 18.30 -7.76 11.99
CA ASP A 43 17.56 -7.67 13.25
C ASP A 43 16.45 -6.61 13.22
N ILE A 44 15.63 -6.65 12.16
CA ILE A 44 14.55 -5.69 11.99
C ILE A 44 13.35 -6.10 12.84
N ASP A 45 12.96 -5.19 13.75
CA ASP A 45 11.82 -5.34 14.64
C ASP A 45 10.89 -4.13 14.56
N PHE A 46 9.62 -4.34 14.26
CA PHE A 46 8.58 -3.32 14.40
C PHE A 46 7.19 -3.95 14.37
N SER A 47 6.20 -3.20 14.83
CA SER A 47 4.79 -3.57 14.71
C SER A 47 3.94 -2.39 14.26
N VAL A 48 2.81 -2.70 13.60
CA VAL A 48 1.84 -1.74 13.09
C VAL A 48 0.46 -2.15 13.57
N ASN A 49 -0.29 -1.22 14.17
CA ASN A 49 -1.64 -1.47 14.63
C ASN A 49 -2.67 -1.36 13.49
N LYS A 50 -3.84 -1.99 13.68
CA LYS A 50 -4.95 -1.90 12.72
C LYS A 50 -5.39 -0.45 12.51
N GLY A 51 -5.50 -0.05 11.25
CA GLY A 51 -5.90 1.31 10.86
C GLY A 51 -4.83 2.37 11.09
N GLU A 52 -3.60 1.99 11.41
CA GLU A 52 -2.47 2.90 11.54
C GLU A 52 -1.86 3.21 10.18
N MET A 53 -1.32 4.41 10.04
CA MET A 53 -0.56 4.82 8.85
C MET A 53 0.86 5.14 9.28
N ILE A 54 1.84 4.37 8.76
CA ILE A 54 3.27 4.53 9.09
C ILE A 54 4.11 4.78 7.84
N SER A 55 5.24 5.46 8.03
CA SER A 55 6.27 5.63 7.01
C SER A 55 7.57 4.97 7.42
N ILE A 56 8.13 4.15 6.53
CA ILE A 56 9.46 3.57 6.65
C ILE A 56 10.44 4.48 5.92
N VAL A 57 11.29 5.18 6.68
CA VAL A 57 12.22 6.18 6.16
C VAL A 57 13.62 5.61 6.10
N GLY A 58 14.31 5.80 4.98
CA GLY A 58 15.69 5.37 4.82
C GLY A 58 16.28 5.84 3.49
N LYS A 59 17.61 5.81 3.39
CA LYS A 59 18.33 6.14 2.13
C LYS A 59 17.93 5.19 1.00
N ASN A 60 18.17 5.61 -0.25
CA ASN A 60 18.05 4.68 -1.39
C ASN A 60 19.00 3.49 -1.18
N GLY A 61 18.50 2.28 -1.41
CA GLY A 61 19.25 1.06 -1.14
C GLY A 61 19.23 0.56 0.31
N ALA A 62 18.51 1.23 1.23
CA ALA A 62 18.43 0.79 2.63
C ALA A 62 17.53 -0.44 2.88
N GLY A 63 16.99 -1.07 1.83
CA GLY A 63 16.19 -2.29 1.96
C GLY A 63 14.67 -2.08 2.08
N LYS A 64 14.14 -0.88 1.87
CA LYS A 64 12.69 -0.60 1.97
C LYS A 64 11.85 -1.50 1.06
N THR A 65 12.17 -1.53 -0.24
CA THR A 65 11.51 -2.41 -1.22
C THR A 65 11.73 -3.89 -0.93
N THR A 66 12.91 -4.25 -0.39
CA THR A 66 13.21 -5.61 0.06
C THR A 66 12.30 -6.03 1.20
N LEU A 67 12.11 -5.16 2.20
CA LEU A 67 11.17 -5.41 3.31
C LEU A 67 9.74 -5.59 2.82
N SER A 68 9.27 -4.72 1.92
CA SER A 68 7.95 -4.86 1.29
C SER A 68 7.81 -6.20 0.54
N SER A 69 8.86 -6.63 -0.17
CA SER A 69 8.90 -7.91 -0.89
C SER A 69 8.85 -9.13 0.04
N LEU A 70 9.49 -9.06 1.21
CA LEU A 70 9.43 -10.10 2.24
C LEU A 70 8.03 -10.19 2.85
N ILE A 71 7.41 -9.06 3.17
CA ILE A 71 6.04 -9.02 3.71
C ILE A 71 5.05 -9.62 2.70
N CYS A 72 5.19 -9.27 1.41
CA CYS A 72 4.32 -9.79 0.35
C CYS A 72 4.62 -11.25 -0.05
N GLY A 73 5.77 -11.83 0.39
CA GLY A 73 6.15 -13.21 0.11
C GLY A 73 6.86 -13.40 -1.22
N PHE A 74 7.29 -12.33 -1.89
CA PHE A 74 8.14 -12.41 -3.08
C PHE A 74 9.56 -12.86 -2.76
N LEU A 75 10.01 -12.65 -1.52
CA LEU A 75 11.26 -13.09 -0.94
C LEU A 75 11.00 -13.84 0.37
N GLN A 76 11.94 -14.68 0.78
CA GLN A 76 11.91 -15.41 2.06
C GLN A 76 13.00 -14.84 2.97
N PRO A 77 12.73 -14.58 4.26
CA PRO A 77 13.74 -14.11 5.19
C PRO A 77 14.76 -15.22 5.51
N ASP A 78 16.00 -14.81 5.79
CA ASP A 78 17.06 -15.72 6.26
C ASP A 78 16.81 -16.14 7.72
N LYS A 79 16.30 -15.17 8.53
CA LYS A 79 15.90 -15.38 9.94
C LYS A 79 14.74 -14.47 10.30
N GLY A 80 14.17 -14.74 11.47
CA GLY A 80 13.03 -14.00 11.99
C GLY A 80 11.71 -14.46 11.41
N ARG A 81 10.65 -13.70 11.68
CA ARG A 81 9.30 -14.02 11.21
C ARG A 81 8.47 -12.76 10.99
N ILE A 82 7.43 -12.94 10.19
CA ILE A 82 6.44 -11.89 9.91
C ILE A 82 5.07 -12.42 10.34
N LEU A 83 4.40 -11.69 11.20
CA LEU A 83 3.10 -12.06 11.75
C LEU A 83 2.03 -11.12 11.20
N LEU A 84 0.90 -11.68 10.77
CA LEU A 84 -0.31 -10.96 10.39
C LEU A 84 -1.43 -11.36 11.34
N ASP A 85 -2.04 -10.41 12.06
CA ASP A 85 -3.00 -10.68 13.12
C ASP A 85 -2.48 -11.71 14.16
N GLY A 86 -1.18 -11.68 14.46
CA GLY A 86 -0.52 -12.60 15.40
C GLY A 86 -0.20 -13.99 14.83
N GLN A 87 -0.52 -14.25 13.56
CA GLN A 87 -0.24 -15.53 12.90
C GLN A 87 0.97 -15.40 11.96
N ASP A 88 1.90 -16.37 12.03
CA ASP A 88 3.04 -16.44 11.13
C ASP A 88 2.56 -16.65 9.68
N ILE A 89 3.01 -15.76 8.78
CA ILE A 89 2.62 -15.83 7.37
C ILE A 89 3.64 -16.58 6.49
N ALA A 90 4.69 -17.14 7.05
CA ALA A 90 5.68 -17.93 6.30
C ALA A 90 5.06 -19.08 5.50
N PRO A 91 4.06 -19.83 6.03
CA PRO A 91 3.40 -20.91 5.28
C PRO A 91 2.49 -20.43 4.14
N LEU A 92 2.07 -19.14 4.14
CA LEU A 92 1.12 -18.62 3.17
C LEU A 92 1.79 -18.37 1.81
N SER A 93 1.12 -18.82 0.76
CA SER A 93 1.47 -18.48 -0.62
C SER A 93 1.30 -16.98 -0.90
N ILE A 94 1.92 -16.48 -1.97
CA ILE A 94 1.76 -15.09 -2.45
C ILE A 94 0.28 -14.76 -2.67
N LYS A 95 -0.50 -15.72 -3.20
CA LYS A 95 -1.94 -15.54 -3.43
C LYS A 95 -2.69 -15.33 -2.12
N GLU A 96 -2.46 -16.17 -1.12
CA GLU A 96 -3.11 -16.07 0.20
C GLU A 96 -2.72 -14.78 0.93
N ARG A 97 -1.43 -14.36 0.85
CA ARG A 97 -1.01 -13.06 1.37
C ARG A 97 -1.69 -11.91 0.61
N GLY A 98 -1.81 -12.01 -0.72
CA GLY A 98 -2.48 -11.03 -1.58
C GLY A 98 -3.99 -10.86 -1.34
N GLU A 99 -4.62 -11.75 -0.59
CA GLU A 99 -6.00 -11.57 -0.12
C GLU A 99 -6.12 -10.56 1.03
N LYS A 100 -5.03 -10.37 1.78
CA LYS A 100 -4.98 -9.52 2.98
C LYS A 100 -4.06 -8.31 2.81
N ILE A 101 -3.01 -8.43 2.01
CA ILE A 101 -1.96 -7.42 1.83
C ILE A 101 -1.96 -6.98 0.38
N GLY A 102 -2.25 -5.71 0.13
CA GLY A 102 -2.10 -5.10 -1.17
C GLY A 102 -0.78 -4.35 -1.29
N ILE A 103 -0.13 -4.40 -2.45
CA ILE A 103 1.08 -3.63 -2.74
C ILE A 103 0.86 -2.70 -3.92
N VAL A 104 1.30 -1.46 -3.77
CA VAL A 104 1.34 -0.44 -4.83
C VAL A 104 2.79 -0.10 -5.12
N MET A 105 3.22 -0.39 -6.35
CA MET A 105 4.60 -0.15 -6.77
C MET A 105 4.89 1.34 -7.02
N GLN A 106 6.15 1.71 -6.96
CA GLN A 106 6.62 3.07 -7.22
C GLN A 106 6.15 3.60 -8.58
N ASN A 107 6.31 2.81 -9.63
CA ASN A 107 5.92 3.18 -10.99
C ASN A 107 4.55 2.58 -11.36
N PRO A 108 3.49 3.39 -11.51
CA PRO A 108 2.15 2.89 -11.83
C PRO A 108 2.07 2.16 -13.17
N ASN A 109 2.93 2.49 -14.15
CA ASN A 109 2.90 1.82 -15.45
C ASN A 109 3.33 0.33 -15.38
N GLN A 110 3.97 -0.11 -14.30
CA GLN A 110 4.31 -1.52 -14.08
C GLN A 110 3.13 -2.34 -13.56
N MET A 111 2.10 -1.69 -13.03
CA MET A 111 0.90 -2.33 -12.47
C MET A 111 -0.27 -2.32 -13.46
N ILE A 112 -0.38 -1.26 -14.27
CA ILE A 112 -1.51 -1.06 -15.18
C ILE A 112 -1.45 -2.07 -16.33
N SER A 113 -2.52 -2.86 -16.47
CA SER A 113 -2.66 -3.93 -17.46
C SER A 113 -3.82 -3.71 -18.44
N LYS A 114 -4.80 -2.88 -18.09
CA LYS A 114 -5.97 -2.57 -18.91
C LYS A 114 -5.87 -1.19 -19.54
N ALA A 115 -6.62 -1.00 -20.64
CA ALA A 115 -6.68 0.28 -21.33
C ALA A 115 -7.62 1.29 -20.66
N MET A 116 -8.69 0.84 -20.01
CA MET A 116 -9.74 1.67 -19.42
C MET A 116 -9.64 1.65 -17.89
N ILE A 117 -9.98 2.79 -17.27
CA ILE A 117 -9.93 2.95 -15.81
C ILE A 117 -10.86 1.96 -15.10
N TYR A 118 -12.09 1.84 -15.57
CA TYR A 118 -13.05 0.90 -14.98
C TYR A 118 -12.53 -0.53 -15.01
N ASP A 119 -12.03 -0.98 -16.16
CA ASP A 119 -11.58 -2.35 -16.36
C ASP A 119 -10.35 -2.68 -15.50
N GLU A 120 -9.44 -1.71 -15.32
CA GLU A 120 -8.26 -1.88 -14.46
C GLU A 120 -8.66 -2.05 -12.99
N VAL A 121 -9.58 -1.22 -12.51
CA VAL A 121 -10.03 -1.30 -11.12
C VAL A 121 -10.89 -2.54 -10.87
N ALA A 122 -11.70 -2.94 -11.85
CA ALA A 122 -12.56 -4.12 -11.77
C ALA A 122 -11.81 -5.46 -11.83
N LEU A 123 -10.59 -5.47 -12.41
CA LEU A 123 -9.87 -6.68 -12.77
C LEU A 123 -9.73 -7.67 -11.62
N GLY A 124 -9.27 -7.20 -10.46
CA GLY A 124 -9.04 -8.06 -9.30
C GLY A 124 -10.30 -8.74 -8.79
N LEU A 125 -11.43 -8.04 -8.78
CA LEU A 125 -12.73 -8.58 -8.38
C LEU A 125 -13.25 -9.59 -9.41
N ALA A 126 -13.11 -9.31 -10.71
CA ALA A 126 -13.51 -10.20 -11.79
C ALA A 126 -12.74 -11.52 -11.74
N VAL A 127 -11.41 -11.48 -11.50
CA VAL A 127 -10.57 -12.68 -11.33
C VAL A 127 -10.99 -13.52 -10.12
N ARG A 128 -11.55 -12.89 -9.08
CA ARG A 128 -12.08 -13.58 -7.89
C ARG A 128 -13.51 -14.12 -8.09
N GLY A 129 -14.13 -13.91 -9.25
CA GLY A 129 -15.48 -14.39 -9.56
C GLY A 129 -16.59 -13.62 -8.88
N VAL A 130 -16.35 -12.36 -8.49
CA VAL A 130 -17.38 -11.47 -7.93
C VAL A 130 -18.40 -11.13 -9.03
N SER A 131 -19.68 -11.00 -8.67
CA SER A 131 -20.75 -10.69 -9.63
C SER A 131 -20.57 -9.31 -10.28
N GLU A 132 -21.04 -9.15 -11.52
CA GLU A 132 -20.91 -7.89 -12.26
C GLU A 132 -21.58 -6.71 -11.53
N ASP A 133 -22.72 -6.92 -10.89
CA ASP A 133 -23.44 -5.87 -10.15
C ASP A 133 -22.64 -5.41 -8.93
N GLU A 134 -22.06 -6.36 -8.16
CA GLU A 134 -21.20 -6.05 -7.01
C GLU A 134 -19.89 -5.38 -7.45
N ILE A 135 -19.28 -5.84 -8.55
CA ILE A 135 -18.09 -5.21 -9.13
C ILE A 135 -18.39 -3.75 -9.44
N LYS A 136 -19.50 -3.47 -10.14
CA LYS A 136 -19.88 -2.12 -10.53
C LYS A 136 -20.07 -1.21 -9.33
N GLU A 137 -20.76 -1.67 -8.32
CA GLU A 137 -20.99 -0.92 -7.08
C GLU A 137 -19.67 -0.58 -6.39
N ARG A 138 -18.83 -1.60 -6.11
CA ARG A 138 -17.55 -1.42 -5.42
C ARG A 138 -16.58 -0.55 -6.20
N VAL A 139 -16.47 -0.75 -7.52
CA VAL A 139 -15.62 0.07 -8.38
C VAL A 139 -16.06 1.53 -8.36
N TYR A 140 -17.36 1.80 -8.46
CA TYR A 140 -17.86 3.17 -8.47
C TYR A 140 -17.63 3.89 -7.15
N GLU A 141 -17.83 3.21 -6.02
CA GLU A 141 -17.52 3.77 -4.70
C GLU A 141 -16.02 4.05 -4.54
N THR A 142 -15.19 3.08 -4.89
CA THR A 142 -13.74 3.26 -4.84
C THR A 142 -13.27 4.41 -5.72
N LEU A 143 -13.79 4.52 -6.95
CA LEU A 143 -13.45 5.62 -7.85
C LEU A 143 -13.91 6.99 -7.34
N LYS A 144 -15.03 7.07 -6.63
CA LYS A 144 -15.47 8.32 -5.98
C LYS A 144 -14.47 8.77 -4.92
N ILE A 145 -14.06 7.87 -4.04
CA ILE A 145 -13.09 8.15 -2.98
C ILE A 145 -11.72 8.54 -3.56
N CYS A 146 -11.30 7.85 -4.62
CA CYS A 146 -10.05 8.15 -5.33
C CYS A 146 -10.12 9.44 -6.18
N GLY A 147 -11.29 10.08 -6.29
CA GLY A 147 -11.48 11.28 -7.14
C GLY A 147 -11.39 10.98 -8.64
N LEU A 148 -11.63 9.73 -9.03
CA LEU A 148 -11.53 9.26 -10.41
C LEU A 148 -12.89 8.98 -11.06
N TYR A 149 -13.99 9.09 -10.32
CA TYR A 149 -15.32 8.76 -10.83
C TYR A 149 -15.74 9.55 -12.09
N PRO A 150 -15.42 10.86 -12.25
CA PRO A 150 -15.70 11.59 -13.48
C PRO A 150 -14.99 11.00 -14.70
N PHE A 151 -13.84 10.32 -14.49
CA PHE A 151 -12.98 9.76 -15.53
C PHE A 151 -13.20 8.25 -15.74
N ARG A 152 -14.17 7.62 -15.07
CA ARG A 152 -14.36 6.16 -15.03
C ARG A 152 -14.38 5.46 -16.39
N ASN A 153 -14.87 6.16 -17.41
CA ASN A 153 -14.98 5.66 -18.79
C ASN A 153 -13.83 6.15 -19.68
N TRP A 154 -12.77 6.74 -19.11
CA TRP A 154 -11.65 7.25 -19.87
C TRP A 154 -10.56 6.21 -20.05
N PRO A 155 -9.78 6.30 -21.15
CA PRO A 155 -8.59 5.51 -21.30
C PRO A 155 -7.51 5.99 -20.32
N ILE A 156 -6.76 5.04 -19.74
CA ILE A 156 -5.69 5.35 -18.78
C ILE A 156 -4.55 6.15 -19.46
N SER A 157 -4.37 6.01 -20.77
CA SER A 157 -3.39 6.78 -21.53
C SER A 157 -3.61 8.30 -21.50
N ALA A 158 -4.85 8.74 -21.25
CA ALA A 158 -5.20 10.16 -21.14
C ALA A 158 -4.89 10.76 -19.76
N LEU A 159 -4.49 9.94 -18.77
CA LEU A 159 -4.27 10.37 -17.41
C LEU A 159 -2.85 10.90 -17.16
N SER A 160 -2.73 11.90 -16.28
CA SER A 160 -1.45 12.31 -15.71
C SER A 160 -0.81 11.20 -14.88
N PHE A 161 0.48 11.31 -14.59
CA PHE A 161 1.19 10.33 -13.73
C PHE A 161 0.55 10.20 -12.35
N GLY A 162 0.17 11.32 -11.72
CA GLY A 162 -0.52 11.30 -10.42
C GLY A 162 -1.89 10.63 -10.48
N GLN A 163 -2.67 10.85 -11.55
CA GLN A 163 -3.94 10.15 -11.75
C GLN A 163 -3.74 8.66 -12.00
N LYS A 164 -2.74 8.24 -12.76
CA LYS A 164 -2.38 6.82 -12.93
C LYS A 164 -2.03 6.18 -11.59
N LYS A 165 -1.30 6.88 -10.72
CA LYS A 165 -1.00 6.40 -9.37
C LYS A 165 -2.28 6.22 -8.53
N ARG A 166 -3.26 7.12 -8.64
CA ARG A 166 -4.56 6.93 -7.99
C ARG A 166 -5.33 5.73 -8.56
N VAL A 167 -5.21 5.44 -9.87
CA VAL A 167 -5.80 4.23 -10.48
C VAL A 167 -5.19 2.97 -9.88
N THR A 168 -3.85 2.89 -9.75
CA THR A 168 -3.20 1.72 -9.14
C THR A 168 -3.56 1.55 -7.67
N ILE A 169 -3.72 2.64 -6.93
CA ILE A 169 -4.23 2.58 -5.55
C ILE A 169 -5.68 2.08 -5.54
N ALA A 170 -6.54 2.60 -6.44
CA ALA A 170 -7.93 2.17 -6.54
C ALA A 170 -8.07 0.68 -6.89
N SER A 171 -7.24 0.14 -7.78
CA SER A 171 -7.26 -1.28 -8.16
C SER A 171 -6.88 -2.22 -7.00
N ILE A 172 -6.08 -1.75 -6.05
CA ILE A 172 -5.79 -2.49 -4.82
C ILE A 172 -6.88 -2.26 -3.77
N LEU A 173 -7.31 -1.01 -3.59
CA LEU A 173 -8.27 -0.62 -2.56
C LEU A 173 -9.64 -1.29 -2.74
N VAL A 174 -10.11 -1.45 -3.98
CA VAL A 174 -11.38 -2.12 -4.31
C VAL A 174 -11.44 -3.56 -3.80
N MET A 175 -10.28 -4.20 -3.60
CA MET A 175 -10.13 -5.54 -3.04
C MET A 175 -10.29 -5.56 -1.52
N ASN A 176 -10.39 -4.40 -0.87
CA ASN A 176 -10.50 -4.21 0.58
C ASN A 176 -9.39 -4.93 1.38
N PRO A 177 -8.10 -4.65 1.11
CA PRO A 177 -7.01 -5.26 1.84
C PRO A 177 -6.96 -4.77 3.29
N GLN A 178 -6.51 -5.61 4.21
CA GLN A 178 -6.28 -5.22 5.62
C GLN A 178 -5.09 -4.27 5.74
N ILE A 179 -4.06 -4.53 4.93
CA ILE A 179 -2.83 -3.74 4.87
C ILE A 179 -2.55 -3.33 3.42
N MET A 180 -2.23 -2.08 3.21
CA MET A 180 -1.76 -1.57 1.93
C MET A 180 -0.33 -1.06 2.08
N ILE A 181 0.58 -1.64 1.32
CA ILE A 181 1.97 -1.22 1.24
C ILE A 181 2.15 -0.37 0.00
N LEU A 182 2.73 0.83 0.14
CA LEU A 182 3.05 1.70 -0.98
C LEU A 182 4.57 1.89 -1.05
N ASP A 183 5.16 1.40 -2.12
CA ASP A 183 6.60 1.56 -2.34
C ASP A 183 6.88 2.96 -2.91
N GLU A 184 7.48 3.81 -2.10
CA GLU A 184 7.84 5.20 -2.41
C GLU A 184 6.72 6.00 -3.11
N PRO A 185 5.53 6.15 -2.51
CA PRO A 185 4.37 6.77 -3.17
C PRO A 185 4.60 8.22 -3.62
N THR A 186 5.57 8.89 -3.03
CA THR A 186 5.89 10.31 -3.26
C THR A 186 7.21 10.53 -3.99
N ALA A 187 7.90 9.46 -4.42
CA ALA A 187 9.18 9.58 -5.09
C ALA A 187 9.09 10.44 -6.37
N GLY A 188 10.01 11.37 -6.52
CA GLY A 188 10.09 12.25 -7.69
C GLY A 188 8.98 13.29 -7.81
N GLN A 189 8.17 13.49 -6.76
CA GLN A 189 7.11 14.49 -6.74
C GLN A 189 7.60 15.82 -6.16
N ASP A 190 7.07 16.94 -6.68
CA ASP A 190 7.19 18.23 -6.01
C ASP A 190 6.34 18.29 -4.75
N TYR A 191 6.50 19.36 -3.97
CA TYR A 191 5.80 19.52 -2.68
C TYR A 191 4.27 19.51 -2.82
N ARG A 192 3.72 20.10 -3.88
CA ARG A 192 2.26 20.14 -4.09
C ARG A 192 1.70 18.74 -4.32
N HIS A 193 2.30 18.00 -5.25
CA HIS A 193 1.88 16.62 -5.55
C HIS A 193 2.11 15.68 -4.36
N TYR A 194 3.19 15.90 -3.59
CA TYR A 194 3.41 15.20 -2.32
C TYR A 194 2.22 15.39 -1.37
N THR A 195 1.83 16.64 -1.12
CA THR A 195 0.72 16.95 -0.21
C THR A 195 -0.60 16.33 -0.69
N GLU A 196 -0.90 16.46 -1.99
CA GLU A 196 -2.11 15.88 -2.59
C GLU A 196 -2.18 14.34 -2.43
N ILE A 197 -1.06 13.64 -2.58
CA ILE A 197 -0.98 12.18 -2.37
C ILE A 197 -1.16 11.83 -0.90
N MET A 198 -0.52 12.56 0.00
CA MET A 198 -0.60 12.28 1.45
C MET A 198 -1.99 12.54 2.02
N GLU A 199 -2.64 13.63 1.62
CA GLU A 199 -4.04 13.92 1.97
C GLU A 199 -4.99 12.85 1.41
N PHE A 200 -4.74 12.38 0.20
CA PHE A 200 -5.50 11.29 -0.40
C PHE A 200 -5.33 9.98 0.40
N LEU A 201 -4.09 9.59 0.74
CA LEU A 201 -3.83 8.38 1.53
C LEU A 201 -4.45 8.46 2.93
N LYS A 202 -4.42 9.64 3.55
CA LYS A 202 -5.08 9.88 4.83
C LYS A 202 -6.59 9.65 4.73
N ARG A 203 -7.26 10.18 3.70
CA ARG A 203 -8.69 9.91 3.48
C ARG A 203 -8.98 8.43 3.27
N VAL A 204 -8.17 7.74 2.47
CA VAL A 204 -8.28 6.29 2.26
C VAL A 204 -8.20 5.54 3.59
N ASN A 205 -7.21 5.87 4.43
CA ASN A 205 -7.07 5.26 5.75
C ASN A 205 -8.28 5.52 6.65
N GLU A 206 -8.80 6.75 6.68
CA GLU A 206 -9.94 7.15 7.51
C GLU A 206 -11.25 6.50 7.05
N GLU A 207 -11.50 6.42 5.73
CA GLU A 207 -12.76 5.91 5.17
C GLU A 207 -12.82 4.37 5.14
N PHE A 208 -11.71 3.70 4.85
CA PHE A 208 -11.66 2.23 4.76
C PHE A 208 -11.11 1.55 6.02
N GLY A 209 -10.49 2.29 6.93
CA GLY A 209 -9.81 1.71 8.09
C GLY A 209 -8.60 0.83 7.72
N THR A 210 -8.13 0.92 6.47
CA THR A 210 -7.00 0.13 5.97
C THR A 210 -5.70 0.58 6.63
N THR A 211 -4.91 -0.36 7.13
CA THR A 211 -3.56 -0.08 7.63
C THR A 211 -2.64 0.26 6.46
N ILE A 212 -1.90 1.38 6.54
CA ILE A 212 -1.04 1.84 5.45
C ILE A 212 0.42 1.86 5.89
N ILE A 213 1.28 1.25 5.07
CA ILE A 213 2.75 1.24 5.22
C ILE A 213 3.36 1.86 3.96
N MET A 214 4.23 2.88 4.10
CA MET A 214 4.87 3.54 2.97
C MET A 214 6.35 3.89 3.23
#